data_2908939e0ab40ec67e6adc9414398fc5
#
_entry.id   2908939e0ab40ec67e6adc9414398fc5
#
_cell.length_a   1.000
_cell.length_b   1.000
_cell.length_c   1.000
_cell.angle_alpha   90.00
_cell.angle_beta   90.00
_cell.angle_gamma   90.00
#
_symmetry.space_group_name_H-M   'P 1'
#
loop_
_entity.id
_entity.type
_entity.pdbx_description
1 polymer ?
#
loop_
_entity_poly.entity_id
_entity_poly.type
_entity_poly.pdbx_seq_one_letter_code
_entity_poly.pdbx_strand_id
1 'polypeptide(L)'
;CLVGLHLIVASLPRVQYLTPFCMPAVLAIQVAAFLTPINSLQPQPWTQTFWLGMHASVIMLGYAAFGLAAAVGLMYLVQERQLRTHRLSLQFMLLPPILRLDALQGWLLLGGFSLLTLGLVAGFIGLHKFRAALAHADPKVVWSLAIWSLYLVLVLGRNRWGLTGRRMAWMSIAGCLFIIGTFWLSNHFSQFHRY
;
A
#
# COMPACT_ATOMS: atom_id res chain seq x y z
N CYS A 1 -0.52 10.46 -6.31
CA CYS A 1 -1.01 9.08 -6.55
C CYS A 1 -2.17 8.71 -5.63
N LEU A 2 -2.05 8.84 -4.28
CA LEU A 2 -3.13 8.49 -3.33
C LEU A 2 -4.41 9.31 -3.57
N VAL A 3 -4.28 10.61 -3.80
CA VAL A 3 -5.44 11.48 -4.12
C VAL A 3 -6.09 11.07 -5.42
N GLY A 4 -5.31 10.79 -6.47
CA GLY A 4 -5.85 10.34 -7.76
C GLY A 4 -6.58 9.00 -7.64
N LEU A 5 -6.00 8.03 -6.93
CA LEU A 5 -6.66 6.75 -6.66
C LEU A 5 -7.93 6.94 -5.82
N HIS A 6 -7.88 7.83 -4.82
CA HIS A 6 -9.05 8.16 -4.00
C HIS A 6 -10.17 8.80 -4.83
N LEU A 7 -9.85 9.76 -5.73
CA LEU A 7 -10.84 10.39 -6.60
C LEU A 7 -11.47 9.38 -7.57
N ILE A 8 -10.68 8.44 -8.11
CA ILE A 8 -11.19 7.34 -8.94
C ILE A 8 -12.12 6.44 -8.13
N VAL A 9 -11.74 6.07 -6.90
CA VAL A 9 -12.57 5.25 -6.00
C VAL A 9 -13.83 6.00 -5.58
N ALA A 10 -13.72 7.30 -5.27
CA ALA A 10 -14.86 8.14 -4.87
C ALA A 10 -15.86 8.39 -6.02
N SER A 11 -15.40 8.38 -7.29
CA SER A 11 -16.26 8.51 -8.45
C SER A 11 -17.12 7.27 -8.73
N LEU A 12 -16.75 6.13 -8.12
CA LEU A 12 -17.51 4.89 -8.23
C LEU A 12 -18.62 4.85 -7.15
N PRO A 13 -19.90 4.95 -7.51
CA PRO A 13 -21.01 5.05 -6.54
C PRO A 13 -21.09 3.82 -5.59
N ARG A 14 -20.45 2.73 -5.96
CA ARG A 14 -20.42 1.48 -5.17
C ARG A 14 -19.37 1.46 -4.05
N VAL A 15 -18.47 2.44 -3.98
CA VAL A 15 -17.33 2.47 -3.02
C VAL A 15 -17.19 3.80 -2.29
N GLN A 16 -18.16 4.71 -2.41
CA GLN A 16 -18.16 6.02 -1.73
C GLN A 16 -18.06 5.91 -0.19
N TYR A 17 -18.51 4.79 0.38
CA TYR A 17 -18.40 4.54 1.82
C TYR A 17 -16.96 4.36 2.33
N LEU A 18 -15.97 4.15 1.43
CA LEU A 18 -14.56 4.10 1.80
C LEU A 18 -13.98 5.51 2.09
N THR A 19 -14.58 6.54 1.51
CA THR A 19 -14.09 7.92 1.59
C THR A 19 -13.84 8.40 3.03
N PRO A 20 -14.78 8.30 3.98
CA PRO A 20 -14.57 8.80 5.34
C PRO A 20 -13.46 8.04 6.10
N PHE A 21 -13.15 6.81 5.71
CA PHE A 21 -12.08 6.01 6.33
C PHE A 21 -10.71 6.27 5.70
N CYS A 22 -10.66 6.52 4.39
CA CYS A 22 -9.42 6.74 3.67
C CYS A 22 -8.93 8.20 3.75
N MET A 23 -9.85 9.18 3.83
CA MET A 23 -9.49 10.61 3.83
C MET A 23 -8.55 11.02 4.96
N PRO A 24 -8.75 10.62 6.23
CA PRO A 24 -7.83 10.98 7.31
C PRO A 24 -6.42 10.43 7.07
N ALA A 25 -6.32 9.20 6.55
CA ALA A 25 -5.02 8.58 6.24
C ALA A 25 -4.32 9.29 5.07
N VAL A 26 -5.05 9.61 4.01
CA VAL A 26 -4.53 10.37 2.86
C VAL A 26 -4.04 11.74 3.30
N LEU A 27 -4.82 12.45 4.13
CA LEU A 27 -4.45 13.76 4.65
C LEU A 27 -3.18 13.68 5.52
N ALA A 28 -3.11 12.71 6.44
CA ALA A 28 -1.96 12.51 7.30
C ALA A 28 -0.67 12.25 6.50
N ILE A 29 -0.74 11.40 5.45
CA ILE A 29 0.39 11.12 4.58
C ILE A 29 0.80 12.36 3.79
N GLN A 30 -0.16 13.16 3.30
CA GLN A 30 0.16 14.41 2.58
C GLN A 30 0.81 15.45 3.48
N VAL A 31 0.31 15.62 4.70
CA VAL A 31 0.92 16.53 5.69
C VAL A 31 2.34 16.06 6.03
N ALA A 32 2.54 14.76 6.27
CA ALA A 32 3.87 14.20 6.52
C ALA A 32 4.82 14.42 5.33
N ALA A 33 4.34 14.23 4.10
CA ALA A 33 5.13 14.48 2.90
C ALA A 33 5.48 15.96 2.70
N PHE A 34 4.57 16.87 3.07
CA PHE A 34 4.81 18.30 3.01
C PHE A 34 5.85 18.78 4.05
N LEU A 35 5.89 18.13 5.22
CA LEU A 35 6.84 18.46 6.30
C LEU A 35 8.24 17.86 6.06
N THR A 36 8.40 16.94 5.09
CA THR A 36 9.72 16.40 4.74
C THR A 36 10.50 17.38 3.87
N PRO A 37 11.72 17.81 4.27
CA PRO A 37 12.51 18.71 3.45
C PRO A 37 12.87 18.05 2.12
N ILE A 38 12.61 18.75 1.02
CA ILE A 38 13.02 18.34 -0.33
C ILE A 38 14.52 18.64 -0.42
N ASN A 39 15.36 17.64 -0.14
CA ASN A 39 16.77 17.73 -0.44
C ASN A 39 16.91 17.89 -1.97
N SER A 40 17.64 18.91 -2.40
CA SER A 40 17.90 19.21 -3.81
C SER A 40 18.38 17.96 -4.53
N LEU A 41 17.52 17.41 -5.39
CA LEU A 41 17.87 16.31 -6.26
C LEU A 41 18.93 16.80 -7.25
N GLN A 42 20.08 16.14 -7.31
CA GLN A 42 21.06 16.40 -8.35
C GLN A 42 20.39 16.18 -9.72
N PRO A 43 20.66 17.07 -10.70
CA PRO A 43 20.07 16.94 -12.02
C PRO A 43 20.50 15.61 -12.64
N GLN A 44 19.54 14.71 -12.79
CA GLN A 44 19.70 13.40 -13.47
C GLN A 44 19.31 13.55 -14.95
N PRO A 45 19.91 12.81 -15.87
CA PRO A 45 19.45 12.76 -17.25
C PRO A 45 17.96 12.48 -17.32
N TRP A 46 17.21 13.23 -18.16
CA TRP A 46 15.74 13.15 -18.21
C TRP A 46 15.21 11.73 -18.45
N THR A 47 15.92 10.90 -19.20
CA THR A 47 15.58 9.50 -19.46
C THR A 47 15.62 8.65 -18.19
N GLN A 48 16.63 8.87 -17.32
CA GLN A 48 16.71 8.23 -16.02
C GLN A 48 15.60 8.73 -15.09
N THR A 49 15.34 10.03 -15.12
CA THR A 49 14.28 10.65 -14.32
C THR A 49 12.90 10.13 -14.69
N PHE A 50 12.61 9.98 -16.00
CA PHE A 50 11.34 9.42 -16.47
C PHE A 50 11.16 7.97 -16.05
N TRP A 51 12.19 7.12 -16.24
CA TRP A 51 12.13 5.71 -15.86
C TRP A 51 11.98 5.50 -14.36
N LEU A 52 12.76 6.24 -13.57
CA LEU A 52 12.66 6.21 -12.11
C LEU A 52 11.30 6.72 -11.63
N GLY A 53 10.76 7.78 -12.26
CA GLY A 53 9.45 8.31 -11.95
C GLY A 53 8.33 7.31 -12.24
N MET A 54 8.39 6.62 -13.37
CA MET A 54 7.41 5.59 -13.75
C MET A 54 7.47 4.40 -12.78
N HIS A 55 8.65 3.87 -12.50
CA HIS A 55 8.86 2.80 -11.52
C HIS A 55 8.31 3.17 -10.13
N ALA A 56 8.69 4.35 -9.62
CA ALA A 56 8.23 4.82 -8.33
C ALA A 56 6.71 5.02 -8.29
N SER A 57 6.11 5.55 -9.35
CA SER A 57 4.66 5.76 -9.44
C SER A 57 3.88 4.43 -9.37
N VAL A 58 4.34 3.41 -10.09
CA VAL A 58 3.71 2.08 -10.09
C VAL A 58 3.79 1.43 -8.71
N ILE A 59 4.95 1.51 -8.04
CA ILE A 59 5.12 1.00 -6.67
C ILE A 59 4.22 1.75 -5.69
N MET A 60 4.15 3.08 -5.79
CA MET A 60 3.28 3.90 -4.93
C MET A 60 1.80 3.57 -5.10
N LEU A 61 1.36 3.27 -6.33
CA LEU A 61 0.00 2.77 -6.58
C LEU A 61 -0.23 1.41 -5.91
N GLY A 62 0.75 0.51 -5.96
CA GLY A 62 0.71 -0.77 -5.24
C GLY A 62 0.54 -0.57 -3.73
N TYR A 63 1.36 0.29 -3.12
CA TYR A 63 1.26 0.61 -1.68
C TYR A 63 -0.07 1.27 -1.32
N ALA A 64 -0.60 2.13 -2.20
CA ALA A 64 -1.92 2.73 -2.01
C ALA A 64 -3.03 1.66 -1.99
N ALA A 65 -2.97 0.68 -2.90
CA ALA A 65 -3.91 -0.43 -2.92
C ALA A 65 -3.83 -1.28 -1.64
N PHE A 66 -2.62 -1.51 -1.09
CA PHE A 66 -2.44 -2.19 0.19
C PHE A 66 -3.00 -1.39 1.37
N GLY A 67 -2.80 -0.07 1.38
CA GLY A 67 -3.41 0.81 2.36
C GLY A 67 -4.94 0.75 2.34
N LEU A 68 -5.53 0.75 1.14
CA LEU A 68 -6.97 0.57 0.96
C LEU A 68 -7.43 -0.83 1.42
N ALA A 69 -6.66 -1.88 1.14
CA ALA A 69 -6.98 -3.23 1.61
C ALA A 69 -6.98 -3.32 3.15
N ALA A 70 -6.05 -2.62 3.81
CA ALA A 70 -6.01 -2.53 5.27
C ALA A 70 -7.21 -1.74 5.82
N ALA A 71 -7.60 -0.62 5.18
CA ALA A 71 -8.78 0.14 5.55
C ALA A 71 -10.06 -0.70 5.42
N VAL A 72 -10.23 -1.44 4.32
CA VAL A 72 -11.34 -2.39 4.13
C VAL A 72 -11.31 -3.48 5.19
N GLY A 73 -10.12 -3.99 5.54
CA GLY A 73 -9.94 -4.95 6.63
C GLY A 73 -10.39 -4.40 7.98
N LEU A 74 -10.08 -3.14 8.28
CA LEU A 74 -10.56 -2.47 9.49
C LEU A 74 -12.08 -2.36 9.51
N MET A 75 -12.69 -1.95 8.38
CA MET A 75 -14.15 -1.91 8.24
C MET A 75 -14.77 -3.29 8.45
N TYR A 76 -14.16 -4.34 7.90
CA TYR A 76 -14.58 -5.72 8.12
C TYR A 76 -14.61 -6.08 9.61
N LEU A 77 -13.54 -5.78 10.35
CA LEU A 77 -13.43 -6.07 11.78
C LEU A 77 -14.46 -5.30 12.61
N VAL A 78 -14.70 -4.03 12.28
CA VAL A 78 -15.73 -3.21 12.95
C VAL A 78 -17.11 -3.81 12.72
N GLN A 79 -17.43 -4.17 11.48
CA GLN A 79 -18.72 -4.75 11.14
C GLN A 79 -18.91 -6.15 11.76
N GLU A 80 -17.88 -6.99 11.75
CA GLU A 80 -17.93 -8.29 12.43
C GLU A 80 -18.20 -8.14 13.92
N ARG A 81 -17.54 -7.17 14.57
CA ARG A 81 -17.77 -6.89 16.01
C ARG A 81 -19.21 -6.44 16.28
N GLN A 82 -19.77 -5.57 15.45
CA GLN A 82 -21.14 -5.08 15.61
C GLN A 82 -22.16 -6.22 15.42
N LEU A 83 -21.96 -7.09 14.43
CA LEU A 83 -22.79 -8.27 14.23
C LEU A 83 -22.76 -9.21 15.42
N ARG A 84 -21.58 -9.46 16.01
CA ARG A 84 -21.43 -10.32 17.19
C ARG A 84 -22.09 -9.74 18.46
N THR A 85 -22.11 -8.41 18.59
CA THR A 85 -22.66 -7.74 19.80
C THR A 85 -24.12 -7.39 19.65
N HIS A 86 -24.78 -7.72 18.52
CA HIS A 86 -26.17 -7.34 18.20
C HIS A 86 -26.48 -5.86 18.39
N ARG A 87 -25.47 -4.99 18.40
CA ARG A 87 -25.63 -3.53 18.49
C ARG A 87 -25.70 -2.96 17.08
N LEU A 88 -26.91 -2.86 16.53
CA LEU A 88 -27.17 -2.19 15.28
C LEU A 88 -27.10 -0.68 15.52
N SER A 89 -25.93 -0.08 15.25
CA SER A 89 -25.80 1.38 15.21
C SER A 89 -26.18 1.91 13.82
N LEU A 90 -26.55 3.19 13.74
CA LEU A 90 -26.79 3.87 12.45
C LEU A 90 -25.62 3.72 11.46
N GLN A 91 -24.39 3.57 11.96
CA GLN A 91 -23.20 3.29 11.16
C GLN A 91 -23.25 1.94 10.45
N PHE A 92 -24.01 0.96 10.98
CA PHE A 92 -24.18 -0.34 10.34
C PHE A 92 -24.96 -0.26 9.02
N MET A 93 -25.93 0.65 8.93
CA MET A 93 -26.72 0.87 7.69
C MET A 93 -25.90 1.47 6.55
N LEU A 94 -24.79 2.15 6.87
CA LEU A 94 -23.90 2.80 5.89
C LEU A 94 -22.79 1.88 5.38
N LEU A 95 -22.50 0.75 6.06
CA LEU A 95 -21.45 -0.16 5.70
C LEU A 95 -21.97 -1.22 4.70
N PRO A 96 -21.19 -1.57 3.68
CA PRO A 96 -21.57 -2.61 2.74
C PRO A 96 -21.58 -4.00 3.40
N PRO A 97 -22.29 -4.98 2.80
CA PRO A 97 -22.29 -6.34 3.32
C PRO A 97 -20.88 -6.91 3.51
N ILE A 98 -20.66 -7.62 4.61
CA ILE A 98 -19.36 -8.17 5.02
C ILE A 98 -18.70 -9.03 3.93
N LEU A 99 -19.48 -9.73 3.12
CA LEU A 99 -19.00 -10.51 1.97
C LEU A 99 -18.41 -9.62 0.86
N ARG A 100 -18.97 -8.42 0.66
CA ARG A 100 -18.42 -7.47 -0.31
C ARG A 100 -17.11 -6.86 0.17
N LEU A 101 -16.99 -6.60 1.48
CA LEU A 101 -15.73 -6.11 2.07
C LEU A 101 -14.64 -7.16 1.91
N ASP A 102 -14.91 -8.44 2.17
CA ASP A 102 -13.94 -9.51 1.99
C ASP A 102 -13.52 -9.65 0.52
N ALA A 103 -14.48 -9.63 -0.42
CA ALA A 103 -14.18 -9.70 -1.85
C ALA A 103 -13.35 -8.50 -2.32
N LEU A 104 -13.72 -7.28 -1.92
CA LEU A 104 -13.01 -6.05 -2.26
C LEU A 104 -11.57 -6.07 -1.72
N GLN A 105 -11.38 -6.51 -0.47
CA GLN A 105 -10.07 -6.68 0.13
C GLN A 105 -9.19 -7.62 -0.71
N GLY A 106 -9.74 -8.73 -1.18
CA GLY A 106 -9.04 -9.67 -2.05
C GLY A 106 -8.60 -9.05 -3.38
N TRP A 107 -9.47 -8.30 -4.04
CA TRP A 107 -9.13 -7.60 -5.27
C TRP A 107 -8.06 -6.53 -5.08
N LEU A 108 -8.13 -5.78 -3.99
CA LEU A 108 -7.12 -4.76 -3.65
C LEU A 108 -5.75 -5.38 -3.37
N LEU A 109 -5.71 -6.52 -2.66
CA LEU A 109 -4.47 -7.24 -2.40
C LEU A 109 -3.85 -7.79 -3.68
N LEU A 110 -4.65 -8.42 -4.54
CA LEU A 110 -4.18 -8.98 -5.80
C LEU A 110 -3.70 -7.86 -6.74
N GLY A 111 -4.49 -6.80 -6.90
CA GLY A 111 -4.12 -5.65 -7.73
C GLY A 111 -2.88 -4.94 -7.22
N GLY A 112 -2.78 -4.69 -5.91
CA GLY A 112 -1.61 -4.09 -5.28
C GLY A 112 -0.35 -4.96 -5.46
N PHE A 113 -0.47 -6.28 -5.30
CA PHE A 113 0.63 -7.21 -5.51
C PHE A 113 1.09 -7.24 -6.97
N SER A 114 0.16 -7.23 -7.93
CA SER A 114 0.48 -7.16 -9.36
C SER A 114 1.23 -5.87 -9.71
N LEU A 115 0.76 -4.72 -9.21
CA LEU A 115 1.44 -3.43 -9.40
C LEU A 115 2.83 -3.41 -8.76
N LEU A 116 2.97 -3.93 -7.54
CA LEU A 116 4.27 -4.02 -6.87
C LEU A 116 5.24 -4.90 -7.65
N THR A 117 4.78 -6.04 -8.18
CA THR A 117 5.59 -6.95 -9.00
C THR A 117 6.04 -6.26 -10.29
N LEU A 118 5.13 -5.58 -11.00
CA LEU A 118 5.47 -4.81 -12.19
C LEU A 118 6.47 -3.69 -11.88
N GLY A 119 6.27 -2.99 -10.76
CA GLY A 119 7.20 -1.98 -10.28
C GLY A 119 8.58 -2.55 -10.01
N LEU A 120 8.71 -3.67 -9.29
CA LEU A 120 9.99 -4.32 -9.03
C LEU A 120 10.70 -4.76 -10.31
N VAL A 121 9.97 -5.38 -11.24
CA VAL A 121 10.52 -5.78 -12.55
C VAL A 121 11.04 -4.56 -13.32
N ALA A 122 10.25 -3.49 -13.38
CA ALA A 122 10.67 -2.24 -14.02
C ALA A 122 11.92 -1.65 -13.35
N GLY A 123 11.99 -1.67 -12.02
CA GLY A 123 13.16 -1.25 -11.26
C GLY A 123 14.40 -2.07 -11.60
N PHE A 124 14.26 -3.38 -11.65
CA PHE A 124 15.37 -4.29 -11.99
C PHE A 124 15.89 -4.09 -13.42
N ILE A 125 14.99 -3.90 -14.39
CA ILE A 125 15.36 -3.56 -15.77
C ILE A 125 16.09 -2.22 -15.83
N GLY A 126 15.61 -1.22 -15.08
CA GLY A 126 16.25 0.08 -14.98
C GLY A 126 17.66 0.00 -14.40
N LEU A 127 17.85 -0.79 -13.36
CA LEU A 127 19.18 -1.05 -12.77
C LEU A 127 20.17 -1.62 -13.79
N HIS A 128 19.75 -2.65 -14.51
CA HIS A 128 20.58 -3.25 -15.55
C HIS A 128 20.91 -2.28 -16.70
N LYS A 129 19.91 -1.52 -17.13
CA LYS A 129 20.06 -0.59 -18.26
C LYS A 129 20.99 0.59 -17.95
N PHE A 130 20.97 1.08 -16.71
CA PHE A 130 21.77 2.23 -16.30
C PHE A 130 23.06 1.87 -15.57
N ARG A 131 23.47 0.59 -15.56
CA ARG A 131 24.72 0.10 -14.95
C ARG A 131 24.97 0.64 -13.53
N ALA A 132 23.94 0.69 -12.71
CA ALA A 132 24.08 1.09 -11.32
C ALA A 132 24.81 -0.02 -10.53
N ALA A 133 26.13 0.00 -10.56
CA ALA A 133 26.99 -1.01 -9.95
C ALA A 133 26.80 -1.18 -8.42
N LEU A 134 26.17 -0.24 -7.76
CA LEU A 134 26.01 -0.19 -6.29
C LEU A 134 24.65 -0.72 -5.78
N ALA A 135 23.77 -1.15 -6.66
CA ALA A 135 22.39 -1.41 -6.28
C ALA A 135 22.17 -2.77 -5.57
N HIS A 136 23.11 -3.68 -5.58
CA HIS A 136 22.95 -4.99 -4.93
C HIS A 136 23.01 -4.93 -3.40
N ALA A 137 23.52 -3.85 -2.84
CA ALA A 137 23.65 -3.63 -1.40
C ALA A 137 22.75 -2.49 -0.86
N ASP A 138 21.87 -1.91 -1.69
CA ASP A 138 20.99 -0.83 -1.21
C ASP A 138 19.91 -1.42 -0.27
N PRO A 139 19.83 -0.94 0.97
CA PRO A 139 18.80 -1.37 1.92
C PRO A 139 17.37 -1.28 1.36
N LYS A 140 17.12 -0.32 0.47
CA LYS A 140 15.80 -0.14 -0.18
C LYS A 140 15.38 -1.35 -1.02
N VAL A 141 16.33 -2.02 -1.69
CA VAL A 141 16.07 -3.23 -2.49
C VAL A 141 15.68 -4.38 -1.56
N VAL A 142 16.41 -4.56 -0.46
CA VAL A 142 16.12 -5.61 0.53
C VAL A 142 14.74 -5.41 1.14
N TRP A 143 14.39 -4.18 1.53
CA TRP A 143 13.08 -3.88 2.09
C TRP A 143 11.94 -4.06 1.08
N SER A 144 12.14 -3.69 -0.19
CA SER A 144 11.11 -3.89 -1.21
C SER A 144 10.84 -5.37 -1.48
N LEU A 145 11.89 -6.22 -1.45
CA LEU A 145 11.75 -7.67 -1.56
C LEU A 145 11.08 -8.27 -0.32
N ALA A 146 11.36 -7.76 0.88
CA ALA A 146 10.69 -8.20 2.10
C ALA A 146 9.19 -7.90 2.05
N ILE A 147 8.80 -6.69 1.63
CA ILE A 147 7.39 -6.32 1.44
C ILE A 147 6.75 -7.19 0.36
N TRP A 148 7.40 -7.39 -0.76
CA TRP A 148 6.91 -8.24 -1.84
C TRP A 148 6.67 -9.68 -1.36
N SER A 149 7.62 -10.26 -0.62
CA SER A 149 7.49 -11.62 -0.06
C SER A 149 6.34 -11.72 0.93
N LEU A 150 6.16 -10.71 1.79
CA LEU A 150 5.04 -10.64 2.73
C LEU A 150 3.69 -10.66 1.99
N TYR A 151 3.54 -9.82 0.97
CA TYR A 151 2.28 -9.76 0.22
C TYR A 151 2.08 -10.97 -0.70
N LEU A 152 3.15 -11.59 -1.19
CA LEU A 152 3.06 -12.90 -1.86
C LEU A 152 2.43 -13.94 -0.93
N VAL A 153 2.90 -14.03 0.32
CA VAL A 153 2.35 -14.96 1.32
C VAL A 153 0.87 -14.64 1.59
N LEU A 154 0.48 -13.37 1.67
CA LEU A 154 -0.92 -12.96 1.86
C LEU A 154 -1.80 -13.40 0.68
N VAL A 155 -1.35 -13.15 -0.56
CA VAL A 155 -2.09 -13.53 -1.78
C VAL A 155 -2.19 -15.03 -1.91
N LEU A 156 -1.10 -15.77 -1.67
CA LEU A 156 -1.10 -17.24 -1.67
C LEU A 156 -1.99 -17.78 -0.56
N GLY A 157 -1.92 -17.19 0.64
CA GLY A 157 -2.76 -17.54 1.77
C GLY A 157 -4.24 -17.46 1.45
N ARG A 158 -4.65 -16.39 0.77
CA ARG A 158 -6.03 -16.24 0.31
C ARG A 158 -6.40 -17.29 -0.74
N ASN A 159 -5.56 -17.48 -1.75
CA ASN A 159 -5.90 -18.29 -2.91
C ASN A 159 -5.73 -19.80 -2.67
N ARG A 160 -4.73 -20.20 -1.87
CA ARG A 160 -4.40 -21.62 -1.67
C ARG A 160 -4.92 -22.17 -0.34
N TRP A 161 -4.92 -21.35 0.72
CA TRP A 161 -5.30 -21.77 2.06
C TRP A 161 -6.66 -21.25 2.49
N GLY A 162 -7.39 -20.56 1.58
CA GLY A 162 -8.72 -20.03 1.86
C GLY A 162 -8.76 -19.04 3.02
N LEU A 163 -7.67 -18.33 3.27
CA LEU A 163 -7.63 -17.30 4.31
C LEU A 163 -8.54 -16.14 3.90
N THR A 164 -9.67 -16.03 4.57
CA THR A 164 -10.70 -15.01 4.32
C THR A 164 -11.17 -14.40 5.64
N GLY A 165 -11.94 -13.34 5.55
CA GLY A 165 -12.59 -12.74 6.70
C GLY A 165 -11.62 -12.15 7.71
N ARG A 166 -11.86 -12.43 9.00
CA ARG A 166 -11.14 -11.82 10.13
C ARG A 166 -9.62 -12.01 10.07
N ARG A 167 -9.15 -13.20 9.67
CA ARG A 167 -7.71 -13.49 9.61
C ARG A 167 -7.04 -12.63 8.54
N MET A 168 -7.68 -12.54 7.37
CA MET A 168 -7.18 -11.74 6.25
C MET A 168 -7.18 -10.25 6.59
N ALA A 169 -8.21 -9.76 7.29
CA ALA A 169 -8.29 -8.39 7.75
C ALA A 169 -7.10 -8.03 8.67
N TRP A 170 -6.81 -8.84 9.68
CA TRP A 170 -5.67 -8.61 10.56
C TRP A 170 -4.32 -8.66 9.83
N MET A 171 -4.15 -9.63 8.93
CA MET A 171 -2.91 -9.77 8.16
C MET A 171 -2.68 -8.58 7.22
N SER A 172 -3.74 -8.05 6.60
CA SER A 172 -3.64 -6.85 5.75
C SER A 172 -3.29 -5.59 6.55
N ILE A 173 -3.86 -5.43 7.74
CA ILE A 173 -3.52 -4.32 8.64
C ILE A 173 -2.07 -4.44 9.10
N ALA A 174 -1.64 -5.62 9.53
CA ALA A 174 -0.25 -5.87 9.92
C ALA A 174 0.73 -5.61 8.77
N GLY A 175 0.40 -6.04 7.55
CA GLY A 175 1.18 -5.77 6.34
C GLY A 175 1.30 -4.28 6.03
N CYS A 176 0.22 -3.52 6.18
CA CYS A 176 0.24 -2.07 6.01
C CYS A 176 1.12 -1.38 7.08
N LEU A 177 1.01 -1.79 8.34
CA LEU A 177 1.86 -1.29 9.41
C LEU A 177 3.34 -1.63 9.17
N PHE A 178 3.63 -2.80 8.62
CA PHE A 178 4.98 -3.20 8.23
C PHE A 178 5.53 -2.26 7.14
N ILE A 179 4.76 -1.90 6.11
CA ILE A 179 5.18 -0.93 5.09
C ILE A 179 5.51 0.41 5.73
N ILE A 180 4.64 0.93 6.60
CA ILE A 180 4.86 2.21 7.28
C ILE A 180 6.12 2.15 8.14
N GLY A 181 6.30 1.07 8.89
CA GLY A 181 7.47 0.84 9.75
C GLY A 181 8.79 0.78 8.94
N THR A 182 8.79 0.06 7.81
CA THR A 182 9.98 -0.03 6.94
C THR A 182 10.33 1.30 6.31
N PHE A 183 9.34 2.11 5.94
CA PHE A 183 9.55 3.43 5.39
C PHE A 183 10.20 4.38 6.43
N TRP A 184 9.69 4.33 7.66
CA TRP A 184 10.22 5.12 8.76
C TRP A 184 11.66 4.70 9.14
N LEU A 185 11.89 3.39 9.22
CA LEU A 185 13.19 2.81 9.56
C LEU A 185 14.25 3.11 8.48
N SER A 186 13.88 2.97 7.21
CA SER A 186 14.76 3.31 6.07
C SER A 186 15.19 4.77 6.09
N ASN A 187 14.31 5.69 6.50
CA ASN A 187 14.64 7.09 6.61
C ASN A 187 15.59 7.39 7.78
N HIS A 188 15.43 6.69 8.90
CA HIS A 188 16.33 6.83 10.07
C HIS A 188 17.72 6.29 9.79
N PHE A 189 17.86 5.12 9.18
CA PHE A 189 19.16 4.54 8.86
C PHE A 189 19.92 5.30 7.77
N SER A 190 19.21 5.94 6.85
CA SER A 190 19.81 6.80 5.82
C SER A 190 20.46 8.07 6.40
N GLN A 191 20.04 8.54 7.57
CA GLN A 191 20.63 9.71 8.23
C GLN A 191 21.92 9.37 9.02
N PHE A 192 22.07 8.13 9.46
CA PHE A 192 23.24 7.68 10.22
C PHE A 192 24.50 7.47 9.35
N HIS A 193 24.39 7.40 8.04
CA HIS A 193 25.50 7.17 7.11
C HIS A 193 25.97 8.45 6.39
N ARG A 194 25.59 9.62 6.86
CA ARG A 194 26.03 10.92 6.31
C ARG A 194 27.15 11.60 7.11
N TYR A 195 27.93 10.84 7.88
CA TYR A 195 29.17 11.34 8.50
C TYR A 195 30.36 10.52 8.03
#